data_10d17259d6f36b186855ff6009e24040
#
_entry.id   10d17259d6f36b186855ff6009e24040
#
_cell.length_a   1.000
_cell.length_b   1.000
_cell.length_c   1.000
_cell.angle_alpha   90.00
_cell.angle_beta   90.00
_cell.angle_gamma   90.00
#
_symmetry.space_group_name_H-M   'P 1'
#
loop_
_entity.id
_entity.type
_entity.pdbx_description
1 polymer ?
#
loop_
_entity_poly.entity_id
_entity_poly.type
_entity_poly.pdbx_seq_one_letter_code
_entity_poly.pdbx_strand_id
1 'polypeptide(L)'
;MEIHVRPSDWESHRHTSDPAYGRVVAHVTWFPGKRPQGLPAGALQLPLCEPVSSRPGFSLDDIDLKAYPHAILPETPRPCEALLKDDPEKAKRLLTAAGQYRLRAKALRIAQRLRQTGDRYQIFYEEVMAALGYKHTQAAFRQVARQLPFAALADQTREDALAQLLGYAALLPDPSTAPDPEGRQMLRSLWDRWWRLAGEAADPPEPIEWVLGGIRPQNAPVRRLAAAAALFTGSPPLLETLDAITHEAGLRWRSQAADCFLSRCRWPFWNNRLVFTSEPGKGLHDLLGESRIAAILTNTVLPMALAEGRWPENQVIRRLPSEDISAPMRLTALHLFGRDHNPALYADNGLLQQGLIQIHLDFCLNAQPDCEGCRLREALALKED
;
A
#
# COMPACT_ATOMS: atom_id res chain seq x y z
N MET A 1 16.00 15.78 7.86
CA MET A 1 15.45 17.15 7.85
C MET A 1 13.95 17.03 8.06
N GLU A 2 13.39 17.88 8.90
CA GLU A 2 11.94 17.96 9.14
C GLU A 2 11.46 19.38 8.86
N ILE A 3 10.27 19.53 8.25
CA ILE A 3 9.76 20.83 7.80
C ILE A 3 8.36 21.04 8.40
N HIS A 4 8.17 22.18 9.06
CA HIS A 4 6.91 22.59 9.68
C HIS A 4 6.57 24.06 9.38
N VAL A 5 5.33 24.43 9.61
CA VAL A 5 4.92 25.85 9.55
C VAL A 5 5.41 26.60 10.78
N ARG A 6 5.25 26.00 11.96
CA ARG A 6 5.67 26.56 13.25
C ARG A 6 6.52 25.59 14.04
N PRO A 7 7.43 26.07 14.90
CA PRO A 7 8.22 25.19 15.76
C PRO A 7 7.38 24.28 16.67
N SER A 8 6.22 24.77 17.16
CA SER A 8 5.28 24.02 17.99
C SER A 8 4.67 22.79 17.30
N ASP A 9 4.74 22.73 15.95
CA ASP A 9 4.21 21.60 15.20
C ASP A 9 5.00 20.32 15.48
N TRP A 10 6.27 20.43 15.92
CA TRP A 10 7.06 19.32 16.41
C TRP A 10 6.39 18.57 17.57
N GLU A 11 5.86 19.31 18.52
CA GLU A 11 5.17 18.76 19.70
C GLU A 11 3.75 18.27 19.34
N SER A 12 3.02 19.05 18.53
CA SER A 12 1.68 18.68 18.08
C SER A 12 1.65 17.42 17.25
N HIS A 13 2.71 17.16 16.48
CA HIS A 13 2.91 15.93 15.71
C HIS A 13 3.56 14.79 16.53
N ARG A 14 3.85 15.03 17.82
CA ARG A 14 4.42 14.05 18.77
C ARG A 14 5.80 13.51 18.36
N HIS A 15 6.60 14.28 17.63
CA HIS A 15 7.92 13.84 17.19
C HIS A 15 8.91 13.62 18.35
N THR A 16 8.68 14.25 19.49
CA THR A 16 9.48 14.09 20.71
C THR A 16 9.53 12.64 21.20
N SER A 17 8.44 11.90 21.02
CA SER A 17 8.32 10.51 21.51
C SER A 17 8.65 9.46 20.44
N ASP A 18 8.91 9.87 19.20
CA ASP A 18 9.19 8.95 18.09
C ASP A 18 10.70 8.83 17.86
N PRO A 19 11.28 7.63 18.08
CA PRO A 19 12.72 7.38 17.87
C PRO A 19 13.22 7.69 16.45
N ALA A 20 12.32 7.65 15.44
CA ALA A 20 12.67 7.97 14.06
C ALA A 20 13.18 9.42 13.90
N TYR A 21 12.73 10.33 14.77
CA TYR A 21 13.11 11.72 14.76
C TYR A 21 14.40 12.04 15.56
N GLY A 22 14.94 11.07 16.28
CA GLY A 22 16.20 11.21 17.02
C GLY A 22 17.42 11.54 16.16
N ARG A 23 17.34 11.32 14.84
CA ARG A 23 18.39 11.60 13.86
C ARG A 23 18.16 12.87 13.05
N VAL A 24 17.18 13.68 13.41
CA VAL A 24 16.91 14.96 12.71
C VAL A 24 18.07 15.91 12.97
N VAL A 25 18.69 16.37 11.89
CA VAL A 25 19.82 17.32 11.93
C VAL A 25 19.41 18.77 11.61
N ALA A 26 18.22 18.96 11.01
CA ALA A 26 17.66 20.26 10.71
C ALA A 26 16.14 20.23 10.86
N HIS A 27 15.62 21.17 11.65
CA HIS A 27 14.19 21.47 11.79
C HIS A 27 13.95 22.83 11.11
N VAL A 28 13.37 22.77 9.92
CA VAL A 28 13.06 23.93 9.11
C VAL A 28 11.63 24.37 9.41
N THR A 29 11.44 25.65 9.72
CA THR A 29 10.11 26.22 9.99
C THR A 29 9.88 27.44 9.13
N TRP A 30 8.62 27.73 8.80
CA TRP A 30 8.28 28.97 8.14
C TRP A 30 8.42 30.14 9.13
N PHE A 31 7.74 30.06 10.27
CA PHE A 31 7.81 31.11 11.30
C PHE A 31 8.91 30.84 12.32
N PRO A 32 9.55 31.92 12.86
CA PRO A 32 10.43 31.79 14.00
C PRO A 32 9.63 31.40 15.26
N GLY A 33 10.32 30.86 16.27
CA GLY A 33 9.72 30.53 17.56
C GLY A 33 10.68 29.80 18.49
N LYS A 34 10.21 29.48 19.68
CA LYS A 34 11.01 28.74 20.66
C LYS A 34 11.37 27.35 20.14
N ARG A 35 12.55 26.90 20.49
CA ARG A 35 13.00 25.54 20.20
C ARG A 35 12.05 24.54 20.89
N PRO A 36 11.45 23.58 20.16
CA PRO A 36 10.54 22.62 20.74
C PRO A 36 11.28 21.67 21.69
N GLN A 37 10.56 21.18 22.70
CA GLN A 37 11.09 20.16 23.59
C GLN A 37 11.27 18.86 22.82
N GLY A 38 12.38 18.16 23.09
CA GLY A 38 12.69 16.89 22.43
C GLY A 38 13.23 16.99 21.01
N LEU A 39 13.43 18.18 20.48
CA LEU A 39 14.26 18.34 19.27
C LEU A 39 15.70 17.96 19.59
N PRO A 40 16.36 17.03 18.84
CA PRO A 40 17.72 16.59 19.10
C PRO A 40 18.68 17.75 19.33
N ALA A 41 19.52 17.67 20.35
CA ALA A 41 20.38 18.80 20.77
C ALA A 41 21.25 19.36 19.63
N GLY A 42 21.73 18.50 18.73
CA GLY A 42 22.53 18.90 17.57
C GLY A 42 21.73 19.37 16.36
N ALA A 43 20.40 19.32 16.39
CA ALA A 43 19.60 19.74 15.25
C ALA A 43 19.57 21.28 15.13
N LEU A 44 19.78 21.78 13.92
CA LEU A 44 19.61 23.19 13.61
C LEU A 44 18.12 23.55 13.51
N GLN A 45 17.72 24.67 14.10
CA GLN A 45 16.39 25.24 13.86
C GLN A 45 16.54 26.41 12.88
N LEU A 46 15.87 26.32 11.74
CA LEU A 46 16.03 27.24 10.61
C LEU A 46 14.68 27.86 10.24
N PRO A 47 14.34 29.04 10.79
CA PRO A 47 13.16 29.77 10.34
C PRO A 47 13.42 30.45 9.00
N LEU A 48 12.50 30.28 8.03
CA LEU A 48 12.68 30.77 6.66
C LEU A 48 11.95 32.09 6.38
N CYS A 49 10.93 32.45 7.15
CA CYS A 49 10.10 33.61 6.86
C CYS A 49 10.95 34.91 6.72
N GLU A 50 11.78 35.22 7.69
CA GLU A 50 12.58 36.45 7.67
C GLU A 50 13.67 36.43 6.59
N PRO A 51 14.52 35.37 6.47
CA PRO A 51 15.53 35.31 5.41
C PRO A 51 14.96 35.34 4.00
N VAL A 52 13.75 34.81 3.81
CA VAL A 52 13.11 34.79 2.50
C VAL A 52 12.41 36.10 2.22
N SER A 53 11.63 36.65 3.18
CA SER A 53 10.89 37.89 3.00
C SER A 53 11.80 39.13 2.94
N SER A 54 13.00 39.06 3.48
CA SER A 54 13.99 40.16 3.43
C SER A 54 14.76 40.25 2.09
N ARG A 55 14.53 39.31 1.18
CA ARG A 55 15.14 39.39 -0.16
C ARG A 55 14.48 40.50 -0.95
N PRO A 56 15.23 41.45 -1.52
CA PRO A 56 14.67 42.50 -2.38
C PRO A 56 13.90 41.88 -3.54
N GLY A 57 12.64 42.27 -3.70
CA GLY A 57 11.76 41.79 -4.78
C GLY A 57 11.14 40.42 -4.53
N PHE A 58 11.27 39.80 -3.34
CA PHE A 58 10.54 38.58 -3.01
C PHE A 58 9.13 38.89 -2.48
N SER A 59 8.11 38.41 -3.16
CA SER A 59 6.76 38.30 -2.66
C SER A 59 6.27 36.85 -2.78
N LEU A 60 5.49 36.39 -1.80
CA LEU A 60 4.83 35.08 -1.96
C LEU A 60 3.87 35.06 -3.14
N ASP A 61 3.30 36.24 -3.49
CA ASP A 61 2.40 36.42 -4.63
C ASP A 61 3.14 36.37 -5.97
N ASP A 62 4.47 36.64 -5.93
CA ASP A 62 5.36 36.57 -7.11
C ASP A 62 5.96 35.16 -7.32
N ILE A 63 5.64 34.21 -6.48
CA ILE A 63 6.05 32.82 -6.73
C ILE A 63 5.37 32.36 -8.01
N ASP A 64 6.11 32.40 -9.10
CA ASP A 64 5.67 31.81 -10.33
C ASP A 64 5.57 30.29 -10.14
N LEU A 65 4.35 29.82 -9.93
CA LEU A 65 4.07 28.38 -9.82
C LEU A 65 4.47 27.62 -11.10
N LYS A 66 4.66 28.33 -12.23
CA LYS A 66 5.20 27.77 -13.47
C LYS A 66 6.72 27.58 -13.38
N ALA A 67 7.41 28.35 -12.57
CA ALA A 67 8.83 28.19 -12.29
C ALA A 67 9.14 27.14 -11.22
N TYR A 68 8.12 26.56 -10.57
CA TYR A 68 8.32 25.42 -9.68
C TYR A 68 8.89 24.23 -10.47
N PRO A 69 10.03 23.63 -10.06
CA PRO A 69 10.73 22.62 -10.88
C PRO A 69 9.86 21.45 -11.35
N HIS A 70 8.78 21.16 -10.61
CA HIS A 70 7.81 20.14 -10.98
C HIS A 70 6.60 20.69 -11.76
N ALA A 71 6.48 22.01 -11.87
CA ALA A 71 5.46 22.68 -12.70
C ALA A 71 6.03 23.11 -14.07
N ILE A 72 7.35 23.17 -14.24
CA ILE A 72 7.99 23.26 -15.55
C ILE A 72 7.84 21.88 -16.19
N LEU A 73 6.67 21.65 -16.75
CA LEU A 73 6.58 20.66 -17.82
C LEU A 73 7.41 21.24 -18.98
N PRO A 74 8.33 20.46 -19.56
CA PRO A 74 9.10 20.94 -20.68
C PRO A 74 8.14 21.52 -21.75
N GLU A 75 8.51 22.64 -22.33
CA GLU A 75 7.75 23.28 -23.42
C GLU A 75 7.59 22.34 -24.62
N THR A 76 8.55 21.44 -24.78
CA THR A 76 8.49 20.32 -25.73
C THR A 76 7.77 19.13 -25.10
N PRO A 77 6.82 18.51 -25.81
CA PRO A 77 6.16 17.28 -25.34
C PRO A 77 7.22 16.20 -25.07
N ARG A 78 6.98 15.39 -24.04
CA ARG A 78 7.85 14.26 -23.78
C ARG A 78 7.88 13.31 -24.98
N PRO A 79 8.98 12.57 -25.19
CA PRO A 79 9.10 11.71 -26.37
C PRO A 79 7.93 10.74 -26.56
N CYS A 80 7.42 10.15 -25.46
CA CYS A 80 6.27 9.25 -25.52
C CYS A 80 4.96 9.99 -25.80
N GLU A 81 4.77 11.19 -25.25
CA GLU A 81 3.61 12.03 -25.53
C GLU A 81 3.53 12.36 -27.02
N ALA A 82 4.64 12.78 -27.63
CA ALA A 82 4.69 13.09 -29.05
C ALA A 82 4.32 11.90 -29.95
N LEU A 83 4.59 10.65 -29.49
CA LEU A 83 4.30 9.43 -30.24
C LEU A 83 2.91 8.83 -30.00
N LEU A 84 2.24 9.24 -28.90
CA LEU A 84 0.98 8.64 -28.46
C LEU A 84 -0.21 9.62 -28.46
N LYS A 85 0.06 10.94 -28.45
CA LYS A 85 -0.97 11.97 -28.33
C LYS A 85 -2.07 11.87 -29.40
N ASP A 86 -1.67 11.64 -30.65
CA ASP A 86 -2.56 11.61 -31.79
C ASP A 86 -3.04 10.19 -32.17
N ASP A 87 -2.64 9.16 -31.39
CA ASP A 87 -3.04 7.76 -31.62
C ASP A 87 -3.49 7.09 -30.32
N PRO A 88 -4.75 7.33 -29.88
CA PRO A 88 -5.32 6.71 -28.69
C PRO A 88 -5.36 5.17 -28.75
N GLU A 89 -5.51 4.60 -29.95
CA GLU A 89 -5.54 3.14 -30.13
C GLU A 89 -4.15 2.53 -29.93
N LYS A 90 -3.10 3.19 -30.36
CA LYS A 90 -1.71 2.78 -30.07
C LYS A 90 -1.44 2.83 -28.57
N ALA A 91 -1.85 3.90 -27.91
CA ALA A 91 -1.75 4.04 -26.47
C ALA A 91 -2.48 2.89 -25.73
N LYS A 92 -3.69 2.57 -26.15
CA LYS A 92 -4.50 1.49 -25.59
C LYS A 92 -3.88 0.12 -25.83
N ARG A 93 -3.34 -0.15 -27.05
CA ARG A 93 -2.61 -1.39 -27.33
C ARG A 93 -1.39 -1.55 -26.44
N LEU A 94 -0.58 -0.48 -26.28
CA LEU A 94 0.59 -0.47 -25.40
C LEU A 94 0.21 -0.80 -23.96
N LEU A 95 -0.78 -0.10 -23.39
CA LEU A 95 -1.23 -0.35 -22.02
C LEU A 95 -1.83 -1.74 -21.86
N THR A 96 -2.57 -2.22 -22.84
CA THR A 96 -3.12 -3.59 -22.84
C THR A 96 -2.00 -4.63 -22.80
N ALA A 97 -1.02 -4.52 -23.67
CA ALA A 97 0.11 -5.47 -23.73
C ALA A 97 0.91 -5.46 -22.41
N ALA A 98 1.21 -4.28 -21.87
CA ALA A 98 1.91 -4.15 -20.60
C ALA A 98 1.09 -4.71 -19.42
N GLY A 99 -0.23 -4.48 -19.39
CA GLY A 99 -1.13 -5.03 -18.37
C GLY A 99 -1.24 -6.55 -18.43
N GLN A 100 -1.34 -7.13 -19.63
CA GLN A 100 -1.32 -8.58 -19.85
C GLN A 100 0.01 -9.18 -19.40
N TYR A 101 1.12 -8.58 -19.78
CA TYR A 101 2.44 -9.03 -19.34
C TYR A 101 2.53 -9.07 -17.81
N ARG A 102 2.09 -8.01 -17.13
CA ARG A 102 2.09 -7.93 -15.66
C ARG A 102 1.24 -9.03 -15.02
N LEU A 103 0.05 -9.28 -15.55
CA LEU A 103 -0.85 -10.34 -15.08
C LEU A 103 -0.19 -11.72 -15.24
N ARG A 104 0.36 -12.02 -16.43
CA ARG A 104 1.06 -13.27 -16.70
C ARG A 104 2.28 -13.47 -15.81
N ALA A 105 3.09 -12.43 -15.60
CA ALA A 105 4.26 -12.49 -14.73
C ALA A 105 3.88 -12.85 -13.28
N LYS A 106 2.80 -12.26 -12.76
CA LYS A 106 2.27 -12.61 -11.42
C LYS A 106 1.78 -14.06 -11.37
N ALA A 107 0.99 -14.48 -12.36
CA ALA A 107 0.46 -15.84 -12.43
C ALA A 107 1.59 -16.88 -12.55
N LEU A 108 2.61 -16.63 -13.37
CA LEU A 108 3.77 -17.51 -13.51
C LEU A 108 4.55 -17.67 -12.21
N ARG A 109 4.76 -16.56 -11.48
CA ARG A 109 5.40 -16.58 -10.15
C ARG A 109 4.61 -17.44 -9.16
N ILE A 110 3.28 -17.28 -9.11
CA ILE A 110 2.40 -18.09 -8.26
C ILE A 110 2.43 -19.56 -8.70
N ALA A 111 2.31 -19.85 -9.99
CA ALA A 111 2.35 -21.21 -10.54
C ALA A 111 3.68 -21.90 -10.21
N GLN A 112 4.80 -21.19 -10.26
CA GLN A 112 6.09 -21.72 -9.87
C GLN A 112 6.11 -22.12 -8.39
N ARG A 113 5.60 -21.26 -7.52
CA ARG A 113 5.50 -21.54 -6.07
C ARG A 113 4.58 -22.73 -5.79
N LEU A 114 3.43 -22.81 -6.47
CA LEU A 114 2.50 -23.95 -6.36
C LEU A 114 3.17 -25.27 -6.74
N ARG A 115 3.98 -25.30 -7.81
CA ARG A 115 4.74 -26.49 -8.19
C ARG A 115 5.81 -26.87 -7.17
N GLN A 116 6.39 -25.88 -6.47
CA GLN A 116 7.46 -26.14 -5.49
C GLN A 116 6.92 -26.63 -4.14
N THR A 117 5.81 -26.11 -3.68
CA THR A 117 5.31 -26.37 -2.32
C THR A 117 4.07 -27.24 -2.28
N GLY A 118 3.23 -27.24 -3.33
CA GLY A 118 1.92 -27.88 -3.34
C GLY A 118 0.86 -27.24 -2.44
N ASP A 119 1.25 -26.27 -1.62
CA ASP A 119 0.37 -25.66 -0.62
C ASP A 119 -0.26 -24.36 -1.15
N ARG A 120 -1.45 -24.49 -1.73
CA ARG A 120 -2.20 -23.35 -2.27
C ARG A 120 -2.71 -22.39 -1.18
N TYR A 121 -3.01 -22.89 0.00
CA TYR A 121 -3.53 -22.06 1.10
C TYR A 121 -2.43 -21.18 1.66
N GLN A 122 -1.25 -21.74 1.90
CA GLN A 122 -0.09 -20.97 2.36
C GLN A 122 0.31 -19.91 1.34
N ILE A 123 0.35 -20.23 0.05
CA ILE A 123 0.69 -19.27 -1.01
C ILE A 123 -0.33 -18.14 -1.05
N PHE A 124 -1.63 -18.47 -1.03
CA PHE A 124 -2.69 -17.47 -1.02
C PHE A 124 -2.56 -16.54 0.21
N TYR A 125 -2.36 -17.12 1.38
CA TYR A 125 -2.15 -16.39 2.62
C TYR A 125 -0.96 -15.42 2.52
N GLU A 126 0.21 -15.87 2.09
CA GLU A 126 1.39 -15.01 1.93
C GLU A 126 1.17 -13.88 0.91
N GLU A 127 0.49 -14.14 -0.20
CA GLU A 127 0.21 -13.10 -1.21
C GLU A 127 -0.80 -12.06 -0.70
N VAL A 128 -1.84 -12.49 0.05
CA VAL A 128 -2.78 -11.55 0.68
C VAL A 128 -2.07 -10.74 1.78
N MET A 129 -1.26 -11.38 2.62
CA MET A 129 -0.45 -10.70 3.64
C MET A 129 0.45 -9.64 3.00
N ALA A 130 1.16 -9.97 1.93
CA ALA A 130 1.96 -8.99 1.20
C ALA A 130 1.11 -7.84 0.65
N ALA A 131 -0.10 -8.11 0.14
CA ALA A 131 -1.01 -7.08 -0.34
C ALA A 131 -1.52 -6.18 0.80
N LEU A 132 -1.70 -6.70 2.02
CA LEU A 132 -2.04 -5.91 3.20
C LEU A 132 -0.91 -4.97 3.62
N GLY A 133 0.34 -5.35 3.40
CA GLY A 133 1.54 -4.61 3.81
C GLY A 133 1.83 -3.34 3.01
N TYR A 134 1.13 -3.03 1.95
CA TYR A 134 1.47 -1.90 1.07
C TYR A 134 2.93 -1.91 0.57
N LYS A 135 3.36 -0.84 -0.13
CA LYS A 135 4.68 -0.76 -0.76
C LYS A 135 5.84 -0.95 0.24
N HIS A 136 5.73 -0.38 1.44
CA HIS A 136 6.86 -0.27 2.37
C HIS A 136 6.96 -1.44 3.36
N THR A 137 5.86 -2.15 3.61
CA THR A 137 5.82 -3.24 4.61
C THR A 137 5.43 -4.60 4.01
N GLN A 138 5.38 -4.74 2.67
CA GLN A 138 5.06 -6.02 2.00
C GLN A 138 5.99 -7.16 2.42
N ALA A 139 7.29 -6.89 2.49
CA ALA A 139 8.29 -7.89 2.89
C ALA A 139 8.07 -8.34 4.33
N ALA A 140 7.84 -7.40 5.24
CA ALA A 140 7.57 -7.67 6.65
C ALA A 140 6.30 -8.53 6.82
N PHE A 141 5.19 -8.18 6.14
CA PHE A 141 3.97 -8.99 6.19
C PHE A 141 4.16 -10.40 5.63
N ARG A 142 4.94 -10.55 4.56
CA ARG A 142 5.26 -11.87 4.02
C ARG A 142 6.14 -12.67 4.97
N GLN A 143 7.06 -12.02 5.68
CA GLN A 143 7.88 -12.67 6.71
C GLN A 143 7.02 -13.15 7.88
N VAL A 144 6.07 -12.33 8.38
CA VAL A 144 5.07 -12.77 9.39
C VAL A 144 4.34 -14.01 8.90
N ALA A 145 3.86 -14.03 7.64
CA ALA A 145 3.12 -15.16 7.10
C ALA A 145 3.95 -16.45 6.95
N ARG A 146 5.26 -16.33 6.85
CA ARG A 146 6.18 -17.48 6.81
C ARG A 146 6.51 -17.99 8.20
N GLN A 147 6.67 -17.10 9.17
CA GLN A 147 6.91 -17.47 10.55
C GLN A 147 5.67 -18.07 11.22
N LEU A 148 4.48 -17.62 10.85
CA LEU A 148 3.20 -18.14 11.30
C LEU A 148 2.40 -18.67 10.10
N PRO A 149 2.53 -19.95 9.73
CA PRO A 149 1.87 -20.54 8.57
C PRO A 149 0.34 -20.52 8.68
N PHE A 150 -0.34 -20.54 7.53
CA PHE A 150 -1.81 -20.57 7.45
C PHE A 150 -2.43 -21.69 8.30
N ALA A 151 -1.85 -22.89 8.24
CA ALA A 151 -2.34 -24.05 9.01
C ALA A 151 -2.39 -23.79 10.52
N ALA A 152 -1.53 -22.93 11.05
CA ALA A 152 -1.56 -22.54 12.46
C ALA A 152 -2.70 -21.57 12.79
N LEU A 153 -3.31 -20.90 11.80
CA LEU A 153 -4.38 -19.92 12.00
C LEU A 153 -5.78 -20.47 11.71
N ALA A 154 -5.90 -21.44 10.81
CA ALA A 154 -7.16 -21.83 10.18
C ALA A 154 -8.28 -22.17 11.19
N ASP A 155 -7.94 -22.88 12.26
CA ASP A 155 -8.89 -23.36 13.26
C ASP A 155 -8.93 -22.50 14.54
N GLN A 156 -8.27 -21.33 14.51
CA GLN A 156 -8.20 -20.45 15.67
C GLN A 156 -9.38 -19.48 15.75
N THR A 157 -9.58 -18.94 16.97
CA THR A 157 -10.41 -17.74 17.11
C THR A 157 -9.69 -16.53 16.51
N ARG A 158 -10.46 -15.54 16.12
CA ARG A 158 -9.96 -14.28 15.56
C ARG A 158 -8.98 -13.57 16.50
N GLU A 159 -9.27 -13.64 17.81
CA GLU A 159 -8.45 -13.05 18.87
C GLU A 159 -7.15 -13.83 19.09
N ASP A 160 -7.19 -15.16 19.04
CA ASP A 160 -5.99 -16.01 19.15
C ASP A 160 -5.05 -15.78 17.95
N ALA A 161 -5.62 -15.74 16.74
CA ALA A 161 -4.88 -15.43 15.52
C ALA A 161 -4.26 -14.02 15.56
N LEU A 162 -5.00 -13.02 16.06
CA LEU A 162 -4.47 -11.67 16.20
C LEU A 162 -3.32 -11.62 17.21
N ALA A 163 -3.45 -12.29 18.35
CA ALA A 163 -2.39 -12.36 19.35
C ALA A 163 -1.11 -12.95 18.79
N GLN A 164 -1.21 -14.06 18.05
CA GLN A 164 -0.05 -14.67 17.38
C GLN A 164 0.55 -13.79 16.30
N LEU A 165 -0.30 -13.22 15.40
CA LEU A 165 0.18 -12.33 14.35
C LEU A 165 0.92 -11.12 14.89
N LEU A 166 0.42 -10.50 15.96
CA LEU A 166 1.08 -9.37 16.61
C LEU A 166 2.35 -9.79 17.36
N GLY A 167 2.33 -10.95 18.01
CA GLY A 167 3.50 -11.50 18.71
C GLY A 167 4.65 -11.81 17.76
N TYR A 168 4.40 -12.59 16.69
CA TYR A 168 5.39 -12.88 15.66
C TYR A 168 5.88 -11.63 14.92
N ALA A 169 5.01 -10.63 14.79
CA ALA A 169 5.37 -9.34 14.20
C ALA A 169 6.17 -8.43 15.14
N ALA A 170 6.31 -8.78 16.42
CA ALA A 170 6.84 -7.92 17.49
C ALA A 170 6.12 -6.56 17.56
N LEU A 171 4.81 -6.56 17.29
CA LEU A 171 3.96 -5.36 17.24
C LEU A 171 2.85 -5.39 18.31
N LEU A 172 2.91 -6.28 19.30
CA LEU A 172 1.95 -6.34 20.39
C LEU A 172 2.28 -5.25 21.43
N PRO A 173 1.46 -4.19 21.55
CA PRO A 173 1.77 -3.06 22.41
C PRO A 173 1.58 -3.41 23.89
N ASP A 174 2.27 -2.69 24.77
CA ASP A 174 2.02 -2.75 26.20
C ASP A 174 0.60 -2.29 26.53
N PRO A 175 -0.17 -2.99 27.38
CA PRO A 175 -1.52 -2.61 27.74
C PRO A 175 -1.68 -1.18 28.28
N SER A 176 -0.65 -0.64 28.95
CA SER A 176 -0.68 0.73 29.48
C SER A 176 -0.71 1.80 28.39
N THR A 177 -0.33 1.47 27.16
CA THR A 177 -0.31 2.41 26.02
C THR A 177 -1.70 2.73 25.49
N ALA A 178 -2.72 1.90 25.78
CA ALA A 178 -4.09 2.20 25.38
C ALA A 178 -4.72 3.25 26.29
N PRO A 179 -5.33 4.30 25.73
CA PRO A 179 -5.88 5.42 26.50
C PRO A 179 -7.13 5.04 27.31
N ASP A 180 -7.92 4.11 26.79
CA ASP A 180 -9.21 3.73 27.34
C ASP A 180 -9.22 2.33 27.99
N PRO A 181 -10.19 2.03 28.90
CA PRO A 181 -10.25 0.74 29.59
C PRO A 181 -10.46 -0.46 28.67
N GLU A 182 -11.28 -0.31 27.61
CA GLU A 182 -11.57 -1.39 26.66
C GLU A 182 -10.32 -1.76 25.87
N GLY A 183 -9.55 -0.74 25.39
CA GLY A 183 -8.26 -0.96 24.72
C GLY A 183 -7.25 -1.67 25.62
N ARG A 184 -7.15 -1.26 26.91
CA ARG A 184 -6.27 -1.93 27.89
C ARG A 184 -6.70 -3.37 28.14
N GLN A 185 -7.99 -3.64 28.26
CA GLN A 185 -8.51 -4.98 28.44
C GLN A 185 -8.24 -5.87 27.22
N MET A 186 -8.46 -5.34 26.00
CA MET A 186 -8.15 -6.04 24.75
C MET A 186 -6.67 -6.42 24.70
N LEU A 187 -5.77 -5.47 24.96
CA LEU A 187 -4.33 -5.74 24.94
C LEU A 187 -3.90 -6.77 26.00
N ARG A 188 -4.44 -6.72 27.22
CA ARG A 188 -4.18 -7.76 28.24
C ARG A 188 -4.61 -9.13 27.74
N SER A 189 -5.83 -9.23 27.20
CA SER A 189 -6.33 -10.49 26.63
C SER A 189 -5.44 -11.01 25.49
N LEU A 190 -4.92 -10.13 24.63
CA LEU A 190 -4.00 -10.53 23.55
C LEU A 190 -2.65 -11.00 24.09
N TRP A 191 -2.10 -10.36 25.15
CA TRP A 191 -0.88 -10.82 25.82
C TRP A 191 -1.07 -12.18 26.47
N ASP A 192 -2.18 -12.40 27.20
CA ASP A 192 -2.49 -13.70 27.84
C ASP A 192 -2.62 -14.82 26.79
N ARG A 193 -3.25 -14.52 25.65
CA ARG A 193 -3.37 -15.45 24.52
C ARG A 193 -2.01 -15.72 23.87
N TRP A 194 -1.20 -14.69 23.64
CA TRP A 194 0.14 -14.84 23.06
C TRP A 194 1.01 -15.76 23.92
N TRP A 195 1.10 -15.52 25.22
CA TRP A 195 1.90 -16.36 26.11
C TRP A 195 1.40 -17.79 26.16
N ARG A 196 0.11 -17.99 26.20
CA ARG A 196 -0.50 -19.33 26.18
C ARG A 196 -0.20 -20.09 24.89
N LEU A 197 -0.25 -19.43 23.72
CA LEU A 197 -0.12 -20.05 22.41
C LEU A 197 1.33 -20.17 21.94
N ALA A 198 2.19 -19.22 22.29
CA ALA A 198 3.61 -19.28 22.00
C ALA A 198 4.33 -20.40 22.77
N GLY A 199 3.84 -20.75 23.99
CA GLY A 199 4.38 -21.84 24.81
C GLY A 199 5.83 -21.62 25.25
N GLU A 200 6.34 -22.52 26.06
CA GLU A 200 7.75 -22.51 26.52
C GLU A 200 8.75 -22.92 25.43
N ALA A 201 8.27 -23.45 24.30
CA ALA A 201 9.10 -24.09 23.28
C ALA A 201 9.18 -23.28 21.96
N ALA A 202 8.60 -22.09 21.88
CA ALA A 202 8.71 -21.29 20.68
C ALA A 202 10.11 -20.65 20.61
N ASP A 203 10.90 -21.01 19.62
CA ASP A 203 12.05 -20.22 19.23
C ASP A 203 11.61 -18.76 19.07
N PRO A 204 12.39 -17.79 19.56
CA PRO A 204 12.02 -16.40 19.39
C PRO A 204 11.84 -16.10 17.90
N PRO A 205 10.76 -15.41 17.53
CA PRO A 205 10.51 -15.11 16.12
C PRO A 205 11.69 -14.35 15.53
N GLU A 206 12.02 -14.64 14.26
CA GLU A 206 13.03 -13.86 13.53
C GLU A 206 12.67 -12.40 13.53
N PRO A 207 13.61 -11.50 13.83
CA PRO A 207 13.35 -10.06 13.83
C PRO A 207 12.79 -9.57 12.49
N ILE A 208 11.73 -8.79 12.56
CA ILE A 208 11.09 -8.19 11.36
C ILE A 208 11.40 -6.70 11.33
N GLU A 209 11.95 -6.25 10.21
CA GLU A 209 12.16 -4.83 9.96
C GLU A 209 10.87 -4.15 9.52
N TRP A 210 10.37 -3.22 10.34
CA TRP A 210 9.20 -2.43 10.06
C TRP A 210 9.57 -1.01 9.64
N VAL A 211 9.20 -0.62 8.41
CA VAL A 211 9.29 0.76 7.96
C VAL A 211 7.97 1.46 8.29
N LEU A 212 7.91 2.09 9.47
CA LEU A 212 6.68 2.70 9.98
C LEU A 212 6.52 4.19 9.64
N GLY A 213 7.59 4.85 9.20
CA GLY A 213 7.56 6.26 8.83
C GLY A 213 6.61 6.55 7.67
N GLY A 214 5.78 7.59 7.80
CA GLY A 214 4.87 8.05 6.75
C GLY A 214 3.64 7.17 6.51
N ILE A 215 3.39 6.17 7.37
CA ILE A 215 2.21 5.32 7.27
C ILE A 215 1.00 6.05 7.88
N ARG A 216 -0.07 6.19 7.09
CA ARG A 216 -1.34 6.71 7.61
C ARG A 216 -1.90 5.75 8.67
N PRO A 217 -2.51 6.25 9.77
CA PRO A 217 -3.04 5.39 10.84
C PRO A 217 -4.01 4.30 10.38
N GLN A 218 -4.82 4.57 9.36
CA GLN A 218 -5.71 3.57 8.72
C GLN A 218 -4.96 2.40 8.09
N ASN A 219 -3.68 2.58 7.76
CA ASN A 219 -2.82 1.57 7.15
C ASN A 219 -1.80 1.01 8.14
N ALA A 220 -1.91 1.35 9.43
CA ALA A 220 -1.00 0.86 10.46
C ALA A 220 -0.91 -0.68 10.44
N PRO A 221 0.30 -1.26 10.56
CA PRO A 221 0.49 -2.71 10.51
C PRO A 221 -0.38 -3.47 11.50
N VAL A 222 -0.55 -2.97 12.73
CA VAL A 222 -1.42 -3.60 13.74
C VAL A 222 -2.87 -3.74 13.26
N ARG A 223 -3.39 -2.73 12.57
CA ARG A 223 -4.74 -2.77 12.00
C ARG A 223 -4.83 -3.74 10.83
N ARG A 224 -3.78 -3.83 10.01
CA ARG A 224 -3.72 -4.76 8.88
C ARG A 224 -3.54 -6.21 9.32
N LEU A 225 -2.85 -6.45 10.43
CA LEU A 225 -2.78 -7.76 11.07
C LEU A 225 -4.13 -8.17 11.67
N ALA A 226 -4.91 -7.21 12.22
CA ALA A 226 -6.29 -7.48 12.63
C ALA A 226 -7.19 -7.89 11.44
N ALA A 227 -7.03 -7.23 10.29
CA ALA A 227 -7.71 -7.65 9.06
C ALA A 227 -7.28 -9.08 8.64
N ALA A 228 -6.00 -9.40 8.70
CA ALA A 228 -5.49 -10.73 8.40
C ALA A 228 -6.09 -11.79 9.35
N ALA A 229 -6.10 -11.54 10.66
CA ALA A 229 -6.73 -12.43 11.63
C ALA A 229 -8.21 -12.69 11.28
N ALA A 230 -8.96 -11.65 10.91
CA ALA A 230 -10.35 -11.77 10.53
C ALA A 230 -10.57 -12.53 9.20
N LEU A 231 -9.64 -12.40 8.26
CA LEU A 231 -9.74 -13.03 6.94
C LEU A 231 -9.38 -14.52 6.97
N PHE A 232 -8.40 -14.90 7.77
CA PHE A 232 -7.80 -16.23 7.72
C PHE A 232 -8.26 -17.18 8.83
N THR A 233 -9.17 -16.72 9.69
CA THR A 233 -9.87 -17.56 10.67
C THR A 233 -11.30 -17.85 10.21
N GLY A 234 -11.85 -18.94 10.73
CA GLY A 234 -13.24 -19.35 10.46
C GLY A 234 -13.41 -20.27 9.26
N SER A 235 -14.55 -20.96 9.24
CA SER A 235 -14.92 -21.95 8.23
C SER A 235 -16.14 -21.49 7.42
N PRO A 236 -16.12 -21.72 6.08
CA PRO A 236 -15.04 -22.27 5.28
C PRO A 236 -13.87 -21.28 5.14
N PRO A 237 -12.65 -21.74 4.79
CA PRO A 237 -11.51 -20.87 4.53
C PRO A 237 -11.81 -19.80 3.47
N LEU A 238 -11.18 -18.62 3.58
CA LEU A 238 -11.41 -17.52 2.64
C LEU A 238 -11.19 -17.93 1.18
N LEU A 239 -10.15 -18.71 0.90
CA LEU A 239 -9.83 -19.15 -0.44
C LEU A 239 -10.96 -20.01 -1.04
N GLU A 240 -11.53 -20.94 -0.29
CA GLU A 240 -12.66 -21.76 -0.72
C GLU A 240 -13.92 -20.93 -0.98
N THR A 241 -14.20 -19.97 -0.09
CA THR A 241 -15.32 -19.05 -0.27
C THR A 241 -15.17 -18.24 -1.57
N LEU A 242 -13.96 -17.74 -1.84
CA LEU A 242 -13.67 -17.00 -3.07
C LEU A 242 -13.76 -17.92 -4.31
N ASP A 243 -13.30 -19.16 -4.20
CA ASP A 243 -13.41 -20.13 -5.29
C ASP A 243 -14.88 -20.40 -5.64
N ALA A 244 -15.75 -20.61 -4.65
CA ALA A 244 -17.18 -20.79 -4.87
C ALA A 244 -17.82 -19.55 -5.51
N ILE A 245 -17.55 -18.35 -4.98
CA ILE A 245 -18.04 -17.08 -5.53
C ILE A 245 -17.60 -16.94 -7.00
N THR A 246 -16.35 -17.21 -7.29
CA THR A 246 -15.80 -17.04 -8.63
C THR A 246 -16.39 -18.06 -9.62
N HIS A 247 -16.77 -19.23 -9.16
CA HIS A 247 -17.38 -20.26 -9.99
C HIS A 247 -18.86 -19.97 -10.30
N GLU A 248 -19.60 -19.45 -9.33
CA GLU A 248 -21.07 -19.33 -9.40
C GLU A 248 -21.54 -17.94 -9.86
N ALA A 249 -20.83 -16.88 -9.49
CA ALA A 249 -21.37 -15.51 -9.54
C ALA A 249 -21.41 -14.84 -10.92
N GLY A 250 -20.86 -15.44 -11.97
CA GLY A 250 -20.85 -14.83 -13.31
C GLY A 250 -20.27 -13.41 -13.28
N LEU A 251 -21.06 -12.40 -13.66
CA LEU A 251 -20.65 -10.99 -13.66
C LEU A 251 -20.65 -10.34 -12.25
N ARG A 252 -21.36 -10.90 -11.30
CA ARG A 252 -21.50 -10.37 -9.91
C ARG A 252 -20.39 -10.83 -8.95
N TRP A 253 -19.49 -11.69 -9.40
CA TRP A 253 -18.44 -12.24 -8.54
C TRP A 253 -17.67 -11.16 -7.76
N ARG A 254 -17.43 -10.00 -8.39
CA ARG A 254 -16.63 -8.91 -7.79
C ARG A 254 -17.32 -8.31 -6.57
N SER A 255 -18.61 -7.98 -6.67
CA SER A 255 -19.36 -7.46 -5.53
C SER A 255 -19.49 -8.51 -4.44
N GLN A 256 -19.77 -9.76 -4.78
CA GLN A 256 -19.86 -10.86 -3.80
C GLN A 256 -18.50 -11.14 -3.12
N ALA A 257 -17.39 -11.07 -3.86
CA ALA A 257 -16.07 -11.18 -3.25
C ALA A 257 -15.78 -9.98 -2.31
N ALA A 258 -16.13 -8.76 -2.72
CA ALA A 258 -15.99 -7.59 -1.86
C ALA A 258 -16.83 -7.71 -0.58
N ASP A 259 -18.08 -8.14 -0.71
CA ASP A 259 -18.97 -8.38 0.43
C ASP A 259 -18.42 -9.47 1.36
N CYS A 260 -17.80 -10.52 0.82
CA CYS A 260 -17.11 -11.54 1.61
C CYS A 260 -15.97 -10.95 2.44
N PHE A 261 -15.10 -10.13 1.84
CA PHE A 261 -14.02 -9.45 2.57
C PHE A 261 -14.56 -8.52 3.64
N LEU A 262 -15.54 -7.68 3.31
CA LEU A 262 -16.12 -6.72 4.24
C LEU A 262 -16.82 -7.42 5.42
N SER A 263 -17.62 -8.47 5.14
CA SER A 263 -18.31 -9.21 6.20
C SER A 263 -17.36 -9.90 7.16
N ARG A 264 -16.30 -10.54 6.65
CA ARG A 264 -15.27 -11.17 7.50
C ARG A 264 -14.52 -10.14 8.34
N CYS A 265 -14.24 -8.97 7.79
CA CYS A 265 -13.51 -7.88 8.46
C CYS A 265 -14.35 -7.06 9.43
N ARG A 266 -15.64 -7.36 9.61
CA ARG A 266 -16.46 -6.73 10.65
C ARG A 266 -15.99 -7.12 12.03
N TRP A 267 -15.44 -6.13 12.75
CA TRP A 267 -14.92 -6.33 14.10
C TRP A 267 -15.20 -5.09 14.95
N PRO A 268 -16.20 -5.13 15.88
CA PRO A 268 -16.67 -3.95 16.60
C PRO A 268 -15.57 -3.15 17.28
N PHE A 269 -14.59 -3.80 17.89
CA PHE A 269 -13.45 -3.14 18.53
C PHE A 269 -12.71 -2.19 17.58
N TRP A 270 -12.56 -2.55 16.31
CA TRP A 270 -11.82 -1.77 15.31
C TRP A 270 -12.66 -0.72 14.58
N ASN A 271 -13.99 -0.75 14.74
CA ASN A 271 -14.87 0.16 14.01
C ASN A 271 -14.66 1.63 14.38
N ASN A 272 -14.30 1.89 15.63
CA ASN A 272 -14.08 3.25 16.14
C ASN A 272 -12.63 3.55 16.51
N ARG A 273 -11.68 2.64 16.22
CA ARG A 273 -10.25 2.81 16.53
C ARG A 273 -9.39 2.59 15.29
N LEU A 274 -8.38 3.43 15.13
CA LEU A 274 -7.39 3.28 14.08
C LEU A 274 -6.21 2.40 14.51
N VAL A 275 -5.76 2.57 15.74
CA VAL A 275 -4.70 1.77 16.39
C VAL A 275 -5.04 1.60 17.88
N PHE A 276 -4.37 0.70 18.59
CA PHE A 276 -4.61 0.50 20.03
C PHE A 276 -4.34 1.75 20.88
N THR A 277 -3.42 2.59 20.46
CA THR A 277 -3.03 3.82 21.16
C THR A 277 -3.90 5.03 20.83
N SER A 278 -4.91 4.89 19.96
CA SER A 278 -5.84 5.95 19.63
C SER A 278 -7.09 5.92 20.53
N GLU A 279 -7.57 7.09 20.92
CA GLU A 279 -8.88 7.22 21.52
C GLU A 279 -9.97 6.69 20.58
N PRO A 280 -11.06 6.10 21.11
CA PRO A 280 -12.21 5.73 20.31
C PRO A 280 -12.82 6.97 19.63
N GLY A 281 -12.91 6.93 18.30
CA GLY A 281 -13.51 8.01 17.51
C GLY A 281 -15.02 7.83 17.32
N LYS A 282 -15.68 8.86 16.80
CA LYS A 282 -17.12 8.80 16.43
C LYS A 282 -17.35 8.20 15.05
N GLY A 283 -16.31 8.07 14.23
CA GLY A 283 -16.39 7.52 12.88
C GLY A 283 -16.36 5.99 12.87
N LEU A 284 -17.05 5.39 11.91
CA LEU A 284 -16.91 3.97 11.60
C LEU A 284 -15.80 3.79 10.57
N HIS A 285 -14.88 2.88 10.85
CA HIS A 285 -13.77 2.56 9.96
C HIS A 285 -13.70 1.07 9.72
N ASP A 286 -13.94 0.65 8.50
CA ASP A 286 -13.71 -0.75 8.13
C ASP A 286 -12.23 -1.10 8.23
N LEU A 287 -11.92 -2.36 8.60
CA LEU A 287 -10.55 -2.86 8.61
C LEU A 287 -9.93 -2.87 7.21
N LEU A 288 -10.76 -3.07 6.19
CA LEU A 288 -10.39 -2.99 4.77
C LEU A 288 -11.37 -2.09 4.03
N GLY A 289 -10.86 -1.13 3.28
CA GLY A 289 -11.65 -0.36 2.32
C GLY A 289 -11.72 -1.04 0.95
N GLU A 290 -12.71 -0.65 0.14
CA GLU A 290 -12.97 -1.20 -1.20
C GLU A 290 -11.74 -1.18 -2.13
N SER A 291 -10.99 -0.08 -2.12
CA SER A 291 -9.76 0.05 -2.92
C SER A 291 -8.71 -1.03 -2.55
N ARG A 292 -8.59 -1.37 -1.26
CA ARG A 292 -7.68 -2.44 -0.82
C ARG A 292 -8.18 -3.82 -1.23
N ILE A 293 -9.48 -4.05 -1.16
CA ILE A 293 -10.09 -5.29 -1.64
C ILE A 293 -9.87 -5.44 -3.14
N ALA A 294 -10.13 -4.39 -3.92
CA ALA A 294 -9.84 -4.37 -5.36
C ALA A 294 -8.38 -4.72 -5.66
N ALA A 295 -7.44 -4.13 -4.90
CA ALA A 295 -6.02 -4.45 -5.03
C ALA A 295 -5.70 -5.92 -4.71
N ILE A 296 -6.31 -6.53 -3.68
CA ILE A 296 -6.15 -7.95 -3.37
C ILE A 296 -6.72 -8.82 -4.50
N LEU A 297 -7.91 -8.49 -5.01
CA LEU A 297 -8.52 -9.21 -6.13
C LEU A 297 -7.62 -9.18 -7.37
N THR A 298 -7.12 -8.00 -7.73
CA THR A 298 -6.27 -7.78 -8.92
C THR A 298 -4.90 -8.43 -8.79
N ASN A 299 -4.29 -8.37 -7.59
CA ASN A 299 -2.88 -8.74 -7.45
C ASN A 299 -2.68 -10.15 -6.89
N THR A 300 -3.72 -10.78 -6.34
CA THR A 300 -3.64 -12.10 -5.71
C THR A 300 -4.68 -13.07 -6.26
N VAL A 301 -5.98 -12.77 -6.10
CA VAL A 301 -7.06 -13.72 -6.42
C VAL A 301 -7.10 -14.07 -7.91
N LEU A 302 -7.10 -13.07 -8.77
CA LEU A 302 -7.16 -13.27 -10.22
C LEU A 302 -5.88 -13.91 -10.80
N PRO A 303 -4.66 -13.46 -10.43
CA PRO A 303 -3.44 -14.15 -10.83
C PRO A 303 -3.36 -15.60 -10.36
N MET A 304 -3.89 -15.91 -9.17
CA MET A 304 -3.94 -17.27 -8.66
C MET A 304 -4.91 -18.14 -9.46
N ALA A 305 -6.11 -17.64 -9.80
CA ALA A 305 -7.06 -18.34 -10.65
C ALA A 305 -6.48 -18.64 -12.05
N LEU A 306 -5.67 -17.72 -12.59
CA LEU A 306 -4.95 -17.93 -13.84
C LEU A 306 -3.83 -18.96 -13.68
N ALA A 307 -3.05 -18.89 -12.59
CA ALA A 307 -1.94 -19.80 -12.31
C ALA A 307 -2.39 -21.26 -12.15
N GLU A 308 -3.58 -21.47 -11.57
CA GLU A 308 -4.20 -22.77 -11.38
C GLU A 308 -4.97 -23.27 -12.61
N GLY A 309 -5.05 -22.47 -13.68
CA GLY A 309 -5.79 -22.82 -14.90
C GLY A 309 -7.31 -22.84 -14.71
N ARG A 310 -7.83 -22.31 -13.60
CA ARG A 310 -9.29 -22.26 -13.31
C ARG A 310 -10.02 -21.31 -14.26
N TRP A 311 -9.36 -20.23 -14.66
CA TRP A 311 -9.90 -19.31 -15.63
C TRP A 311 -8.90 -19.05 -16.76
N PRO A 312 -9.38 -19.02 -18.02
CA PRO A 312 -8.55 -18.57 -19.12
C PRO A 312 -8.27 -17.06 -19.00
N GLU A 313 -7.14 -16.64 -19.55
CA GLU A 313 -6.63 -15.26 -19.42
C GLU A 313 -7.65 -14.19 -19.83
N ASN A 314 -8.39 -14.42 -20.93
CA ASN A 314 -9.40 -13.49 -21.41
C ASN A 314 -10.56 -13.29 -20.41
N GLN A 315 -10.89 -14.30 -19.62
CA GLN A 315 -11.87 -14.16 -18.54
C GLN A 315 -11.30 -13.41 -17.35
N VAL A 316 -10.04 -13.65 -17.00
CA VAL A 316 -9.36 -12.93 -15.91
C VAL A 316 -9.25 -11.42 -16.26
N ILE A 317 -8.86 -11.10 -17.49
CA ILE A 317 -8.76 -9.72 -17.97
C ILE A 317 -10.10 -8.97 -17.83
N ARG A 318 -11.20 -9.59 -18.24
CA ARG A 318 -12.54 -8.98 -18.12
C ARG A 318 -13.00 -8.75 -16.68
N ARG A 319 -12.36 -9.41 -15.73
CA ARG A 319 -12.68 -9.34 -14.30
C ARG A 319 -11.78 -8.41 -13.51
N LEU A 320 -10.73 -7.85 -14.12
CA LEU A 320 -9.82 -6.94 -13.42
C LEU A 320 -10.58 -5.70 -12.94
N PRO A 321 -10.66 -5.46 -11.63
CA PRO A 321 -11.27 -4.25 -11.12
C PRO A 321 -10.37 -3.04 -11.39
N SER A 322 -10.98 -1.89 -11.60
CA SER A 322 -10.27 -0.63 -11.51
C SER A 322 -9.92 -0.33 -10.04
N GLU A 323 -8.77 0.29 -9.83
CA GLU A 323 -8.27 0.73 -8.52
C GLU A 323 -8.22 2.27 -8.50
N ASP A 324 -8.07 2.87 -7.32
CA ASP A 324 -7.79 4.30 -7.21
C ASP A 324 -6.48 4.64 -7.94
N ILE A 325 -6.48 5.77 -8.63
CA ILE A 325 -5.31 6.20 -9.40
C ILE A 325 -4.14 6.48 -8.46
N SER A 326 -3.17 5.60 -8.45
CA SER A 326 -1.96 5.69 -7.64
C SER A 326 -0.96 6.71 -8.21
N ALA A 327 0.00 7.15 -7.38
CA ALA A 327 1.06 8.05 -7.82
C ALA A 327 1.88 7.50 -9.01
N PRO A 328 2.29 6.21 -9.04
CA PRO A 328 2.93 5.63 -10.22
C PRO A 328 2.08 5.69 -11.49
N MET A 329 0.78 5.37 -11.39
CA MET A 329 -0.14 5.45 -12.53
C MET A 329 -0.22 6.88 -13.07
N ARG A 330 -0.42 7.85 -12.17
CA ARG A 330 -0.52 9.27 -12.55
C ARG A 330 0.76 9.78 -13.20
N LEU A 331 1.90 9.47 -12.59
CA LEU A 331 3.20 9.88 -13.13
C LEU A 331 3.45 9.29 -14.52
N THR A 332 3.17 8.00 -14.71
CA THR A 332 3.32 7.36 -16.01
C THR A 332 2.35 7.94 -17.04
N ALA A 333 1.09 8.17 -16.66
CA ALA A 333 0.11 8.79 -17.54
C ALA A 333 0.53 10.21 -17.96
N LEU A 334 1.11 11.02 -17.06
CA LEU A 334 1.69 12.31 -17.39
C LEU A 334 2.85 12.18 -18.40
N HIS A 335 3.67 11.15 -18.27
CA HIS A 335 4.78 10.91 -19.19
C HIS A 335 4.31 10.43 -20.57
N LEU A 336 3.22 9.67 -20.64
CA LEU A 336 2.70 9.11 -21.89
C LEU A 336 1.75 10.07 -22.62
N PHE A 337 0.96 10.86 -21.88
CA PHE A 337 -0.17 11.62 -22.42
C PHE A 337 -0.09 13.13 -22.17
N GLY A 338 0.95 13.60 -21.48
CA GLY A 338 1.09 15.00 -21.15
C GLY A 338 0.21 15.49 -20.00
N ARG A 339 -0.05 16.80 -19.97
CA ARG A 339 -0.73 17.46 -18.82
C ARG A 339 -2.09 16.89 -18.48
N ASP A 340 -2.88 16.58 -19.48
CA ASP A 340 -4.23 16.05 -19.29
C ASP A 340 -4.22 14.60 -18.81
N HIS A 341 -3.09 13.94 -18.83
CA HIS A 341 -2.85 12.53 -18.51
C HIS A 341 -3.98 11.56 -18.91
N ASN A 342 -4.93 12.00 -19.70
CA ASN A 342 -6.04 11.28 -20.32
C ASN A 342 -6.71 10.23 -19.40
N PRO A 343 -7.26 10.60 -18.24
CA PRO A 343 -7.82 9.65 -17.27
C PRO A 343 -9.00 8.85 -17.83
N ALA A 344 -9.75 9.42 -18.79
CA ALA A 344 -10.87 8.73 -19.42
C ALA A 344 -10.46 7.43 -20.13
N LEU A 345 -9.18 7.30 -20.52
CA LEU A 345 -8.68 6.08 -21.15
C LEU A 345 -8.57 4.92 -20.17
N TYR A 346 -8.18 5.16 -18.91
CA TYR A 346 -7.74 4.09 -17.99
C TYR A 346 -8.41 4.11 -16.61
N ALA A 347 -9.11 5.19 -16.22
CA ALA A 347 -9.65 5.32 -14.85
C ALA A 347 -10.57 4.17 -14.47
N ASP A 348 -11.40 3.71 -15.41
CA ASP A 348 -12.36 2.63 -15.19
C ASP A 348 -11.91 1.28 -15.76
N ASN A 349 -10.64 1.14 -16.12
CA ASN A 349 -10.11 -0.06 -16.75
C ASN A 349 -8.90 -0.62 -16.00
N GLY A 350 -9.14 -1.67 -15.20
CA GLY A 350 -8.09 -2.30 -14.38
C GLY A 350 -6.91 -2.85 -15.19
N LEU A 351 -7.14 -3.34 -16.42
CA LEU A 351 -6.03 -3.84 -17.25
C LEU A 351 -5.11 -2.71 -17.68
N LEU A 352 -5.66 -1.58 -18.12
CA LEU A 352 -4.87 -0.43 -18.56
C LEU A 352 -4.14 0.22 -17.38
N GLN A 353 -4.75 0.22 -16.19
CA GLN A 353 -4.09 0.64 -14.96
C GLN A 353 -2.90 -0.25 -14.61
N GLN A 354 -3.04 -1.57 -14.73
CA GLN A 354 -1.92 -2.51 -14.55
C GLN A 354 -0.83 -2.28 -15.61
N GLY A 355 -1.21 -1.87 -16.82
CA GLY A 355 -0.28 -1.47 -17.88
C GLY A 355 0.53 -0.23 -17.50
N LEU A 356 -0.11 0.82 -16.97
CA LEU A 356 0.58 2.01 -16.47
C LEU A 356 1.60 1.66 -15.38
N ILE A 357 1.23 0.79 -14.44
CA ILE A 357 2.14 0.35 -13.38
C ILE A 357 3.32 -0.42 -13.97
N GLN A 358 3.09 -1.29 -14.95
CA GLN A 358 4.17 -2.06 -15.56
C GLN A 358 5.14 -1.15 -16.32
N ILE A 359 4.63 -0.24 -17.13
CA ILE A 359 5.47 0.74 -17.84
C ILE A 359 6.27 1.61 -16.86
N HIS A 360 5.64 1.99 -15.72
CA HIS A 360 6.36 2.71 -14.68
C HIS A 360 7.57 1.93 -14.19
N LEU A 361 7.40 0.66 -13.88
CA LEU A 361 8.48 -0.19 -13.34
C LEU A 361 9.58 -0.46 -14.36
N ASP A 362 9.20 -0.70 -15.62
CA ASP A 362 10.15 -1.09 -16.66
C ASP A 362 10.95 0.11 -17.22
N PHE A 363 10.34 1.28 -17.27
CA PHE A 363 10.91 2.43 -18.01
C PHE A 363 10.95 3.73 -17.22
N CYS A 364 9.88 4.08 -16.47
CA CYS A 364 9.74 5.41 -15.90
C CYS A 364 10.35 5.54 -14.49
N LEU A 365 10.48 4.46 -13.73
CA LEU A 365 10.96 4.48 -12.34
C LEU A 365 12.38 5.07 -12.23
N ASN A 366 13.26 4.71 -13.17
CA ASN A 366 14.65 5.11 -13.20
C ASN A 366 14.96 6.05 -14.38
N ALA A 367 13.91 6.60 -15.02
CA ALA A 367 14.11 7.50 -16.16
C ALA A 367 14.74 8.82 -15.71
N GLN A 368 15.64 9.34 -16.54
CA GLN A 368 16.11 10.72 -16.44
C GLN A 368 14.92 11.70 -16.62
N PRO A 369 14.98 12.93 -16.08
CA PRO A 369 13.89 13.89 -16.20
C PRO A 369 13.42 14.17 -17.65
N ASP A 370 14.34 14.06 -18.58
CA ASP A 370 14.14 14.27 -20.03
C ASP A 370 13.87 12.99 -20.82
N CYS A 371 13.80 11.82 -20.16
CA CYS A 371 13.68 10.50 -20.78
C CYS A 371 14.87 10.14 -21.72
N GLU A 372 16.03 10.73 -21.53
CA GLU A 372 17.23 10.41 -22.31
C GLU A 372 17.62 8.93 -22.11
N GLY A 373 17.89 8.21 -23.20
CA GLY A 373 18.23 6.78 -23.18
C GLY A 373 17.06 5.85 -22.85
N CYS A 374 15.82 6.34 -22.82
CA CYS A 374 14.65 5.50 -22.56
C CYS A 374 14.30 4.62 -23.77
N ARG A 375 14.40 3.30 -23.60
CA ARG A 375 14.09 2.31 -24.65
C ARG A 375 12.62 2.26 -25.07
N LEU A 376 11.68 2.75 -24.25
CA LEU A 376 10.27 2.83 -24.64
C LEU A 376 10.07 3.72 -25.87
N ARG A 377 10.80 4.82 -25.96
CA ARG A 377 10.77 5.71 -27.13
C ARG A 377 11.15 4.97 -28.40
N GLU A 378 12.22 4.18 -28.36
CA GLU A 378 12.70 3.39 -29.50
C GLU A 378 11.65 2.37 -29.92
N ALA A 379 11.09 1.63 -28.94
CA ALA A 379 10.03 0.65 -29.18
C ALA A 379 8.76 1.28 -29.79
N LEU A 380 8.38 2.48 -29.35
CA LEU A 380 7.21 3.19 -29.88
C LEU A 380 7.45 3.79 -31.29
N ALA A 381 8.71 4.09 -31.62
CA ALA A 381 9.09 4.65 -32.93
C ALA A 381 9.18 3.58 -34.02
N LEU A 382 9.31 2.31 -33.66
CA LEU A 382 9.27 1.20 -34.63
C LEU A 382 7.87 1.16 -35.25
N LYS A 383 7.81 1.18 -36.59
CA LYS A 383 6.56 0.95 -37.32
C LYS A 383 6.15 -0.50 -37.11
N GLU A 384 4.88 -0.72 -36.78
CA GLU A 384 4.27 -2.04 -36.89
C GLU A 384 4.25 -2.38 -38.39
N ASP A 385 5.08 -3.32 -38.83
CA ASP A 385 5.03 -3.90 -40.16
C ASP A 385 3.80 -4.79 -40.32
#